data_3d5a640d554fdfe93d682212d6db78d0
#
_entry.id   3d5a640d554fdfe93d682212d6db78d0
#
_cell.length_a   1.000
_cell.length_b   1.000
_cell.length_c   1.000
_cell.angle_alpha   90.00
_cell.angle_beta   90.00
_cell.angle_gamma   90.00
#
_symmetry.space_group_name_H-M   'P 1'
#
loop_
_entity.id
_entity.type
_entity.pdbx_description
1 polymer ?
#
loop_
_entity_poly.entity_id
_entity_poly.type
_entity_poly.pdbx_seq_one_letter_code
_entity_poly.pdbx_strand_id
1 'polypeptide(L)'
;MTATTLRKEGLNMLGSDWGNRKKTYDYITVGSGYGGAIFAARLASAKLAPKPSICLLERGREWPVGTFPDRIDTVLGAQRNDTNPLGLYEFLNYKDISVIKGSGLGGTSLVNANVAIIPDAEVFQKTNWPRTVTRDVLLPYYARARQILAAGPHPRAMQLAKVQAMDRRAVEIGTQAYPLNIVVNFGVDGKNPHGVEQKPCTDCGDCVTGCNVGAKNTLYMNYLPIAQNAGAEIYTQTKVEWIEKLAGGGWRIHGRHVADDLTSESFTLDAKNVVLSAGAINSPEILLRSEMHGLSVSPVLGTGFSGNGDFFGLAYNGAWVTNVLGYGLKTPQAGEAIPPGPTIVSAISYNGNVPLEDRITVEDLSFPSAYVLGAKAGFALLRGEDTVAGNEAAQRQRTLNDSDPLHPYRADGALNHTMFYLVMAHDDARGTMTFDAPWYESDGRMNIEWDGAGREIIFTRINEELRRHARALQSNFIANPLWDIFKTRHLVTAHPLGGCPLGEDYLHGAADEFGRVFSGDGSVHEGLFVCDGSLVPSALNVNPFLTISALTERTAERNIQALQGNAYPQPNKSVSLSTIDAMA
;
A
#
# COMPACT_ATOMS: atom_id res chain seq x y z
N MET A 1 -16.98 -14.50 9.57
CA MET A 1 -16.54 -15.81 10.15
C MET A 1 -15.48 -15.52 11.20
N THR A 2 -15.49 -16.23 12.31
CA THR A 2 -14.48 -16.10 13.37
C THR A 2 -13.24 -16.90 13.05
N ALA A 3 -12.08 -16.55 13.65
CA ALA A 3 -10.84 -17.32 13.49
C ALA A 3 -11.04 -18.80 13.91
N THR A 4 -11.82 -19.03 14.96
CA THR A 4 -12.18 -20.37 15.43
C THR A 4 -13.01 -21.15 14.40
N THR A 5 -13.94 -20.49 13.71
CA THR A 5 -14.75 -21.09 12.64
C THR A 5 -13.88 -21.46 11.45
N LEU A 6 -13.00 -20.55 11.01
CA LEU A 6 -12.09 -20.78 9.88
C LEU A 6 -11.12 -21.96 10.13
N ARG A 7 -10.58 -22.08 11.34
CA ARG A 7 -9.75 -23.24 11.73
C ARG A 7 -10.53 -24.55 11.73
N LYS A 8 -11.80 -24.54 12.16
CA LYS A 8 -12.69 -25.72 12.12
C LYS A 8 -12.99 -26.14 10.67
N GLU A 9 -12.99 -25.20 9.74
CA GLU A 9 -13.15 -25.47 8.30
C GLU A 9 -11.84 -25.93 7.62
N GLY A 10 -10.77 -26.15 8.39
CA GLY A 10 -9.49 -26.65 7.88
C GLY A 10 -8.62 -25.64 7.16
N LEU A 11 -8.92 -24.33 7.29
CA LEU A 11 -8.10 -23.27 6.73
C LEU A 11 -6.80 -23.11 7.54
N ASN A 12 -5.69 -23.05 6.82
CA ASN A 12 -4.37 -22.90 7.43
C ASN A 12 -4.19 -21.44 7.88
N MET A 13 -4.22 -21.21 9.21
CA MET A 13 -4.09 -19.91 9.83
C MET A 13 -2.66 -19.71 10.34
N LEU A 14 -2.08 -18.54 10.09
CA LEU A 14 -0.74 -18.17 10.57
C LEU A 14 -0.74 -17.63 12.01
N GLY A 15 -1.85 -17.06 12.48
CA GLY A 15 -1.97 -16.49 13.81
C GLY A 15 -1.94 -17.55 14.90
N SER A 16 -1.18 -17.27 15.95
CA SER A 16 -1.12 -18.04 17.20
C SER A 16 -2.34 -17.74 18.08
N ASP A 17 -2.66 -18.64 19.00
CA ASP A 17 -3.66 -18.37 20.01
C ASP A 17 -3.14 -17.32 21.00
N TRP A 18 -3.91 -16.24 21.21
CA TRP A 18 -3.59 -15.15 22.11
C TRP A 18 -3.33 -15.60 23.54
N GLY A 19 -3.99 -16.67 23.99
CA GLY A 19 -3.79 -17.25 25.32
C GLY A 19 -2.38 -17.81 25.55
N ASN A 20 -1.64 -18.12 24.48
CA ASN A 20 -0.30 -18.71 24.55
C ASN A 20 0.84 -17.68 24.54
N ARG A 21 0.52 -16.37 24.48
CA ARG A 21 1.53 -15.30 24.43
C ARG A 21 2.42 -15.29 25.67
N LYS A 22 3.70 -14.99 25.46
CA LYS A 22 4.64 -14.70 26.54
C LYS A 22 4.41 -13.26 27.06
N LYS A 23 4.88 -12.98 28.24
CA LYS A 23 4.87 -11.61 28.81
C LYS A 23 6.05 -10.77 28.32
N THR A 24 7.13 -11.41 27.88
CA THR A 24 8.38 -10.75 27.50
C THR A 24 8.98 -11.40 26.27
N TYR A 25 9.49 -10.58 25.36
CA TYR A 25 10.16 -10.99 24.12
C TYR A 25 11.49 -10.24 23.94
N ASP A 26 12.38 -10.78 23.09
CA ASP A 26 13.56 -10.03 22.67
C ASP A 26 13.18 -8.96 21.63
N TYR A 27 12.21 -9.27 20.76
CA TYR A 27 11.67 -8.33 19.76
C TYR A 27 10.15 -8.42 19.72
N ILE A 28 9.50 -7.25 19.71
CA ILE A 28 8.08 -7.10 19.34
C ILE A 28 8.00 -6.21 18.12
N THR A 29 7.41 -6.76 17.04
CA THR A 29 7.11 -6.02 15.81
C THR A 29 5.62 -5.65 15.81
N VAL A 30 5.31 -4.37 15.67
CA VAL A 30 3.97 -3.81 15.69
C VAL A 30 3.50 -3.54 14.27
N GLY A 31 2.52 -4.30 13.81
CA GLY A 31 2.03 -4.30 12.43
C GLY A 31 2.68 -5.37 11.57
N SER A 32 1.89 -5.95 10.67
CA SER A 32 2.24 -7.07 9.79
C SER A 32 2.36 -6.69 8.32
N GLY A 33 2.37 -5.39 8.01
CA GLY A 33 2.62 -4.87 6.66
C GLY A 33 4.06 -5.15 6.18
N TYR A 34 4.46 -4.56 5.07
CA TYR A 34 5.77 -4.82 4.45
C TYR A 34 6.92 -4.70 5.44
N GLY A 35 6.97 -3.62 6.22
CA GLY A 35 8.02 -3.45 7.23
C GLY A 35 8.04 -4.57 8.26
N GLY A 36 6.94 -4.79 8.97
CA GLY A 36 6.89 -5.73 10.08
C GLY A 36 7.11 -7.17 9.66
N ALA A 37 6.48 -7.62 8.57
CA ALA A 37 6.63 -8.97 8.06
C ALA A 37 8.08 -9.24 7.59
N ILE A 38 8.70 -8.30 6.89
CA ILE A 38 10.09 -8.42 6.40
C ILE A 38 11.05 -8.47 7.59
N PHE A 39 10.94 -7.52 8.53
CA PHE A 39 11.83 -7.48 9.68
C PHE A 39 11.73 -8.76 10.51
N ALA A 40 10.51 -9.20 10.85
CA ALA A 40 10.29 -10.43 11.59
C ALA A 40 10.85 -11.66 10.86
N ALA A 41 10.61 -11.79 9.54
CA ALA A 41 11.09 -12.91 8.74
C ALA A 41 12.62 -12.96 8.69
N ARG A 42 13.29 -11.83 8.46
CA ARG A 42 14.75 -11.75 8.41
C ARG A 42 15.38 -12.11 9.74
N LEU A 43 14.87 -11.52 10.81
CA LEU A 43 15.42 -11.76 12.15
C LEU A 43 15.18 -13.20 12.62
N ALA A 44 13.97 -13.74 12.40
CA ALA A 44 13.64 -15.11 12.79
C ALA A 44 14.47 -16.16 12.03
N SER A 45 14.79 -15.88 10.75
CA SER A 45 15.57 -16.77 9.88
C SER A 45 17.07 -16.63 10.04
N ALA A 46 17.54 -15.60 10.76
CA ALA A 46 18.95 -15.35 10.95
C ALA A 46 19.61 -16.43 11.82
N LYS A 47 20.86 -16.80 11.49
CA LYS A 47 21.67 -17.76 12.27
C LYS A 47 22.28 -17.04 13.48
N LEU A 48 21.46 -16.82 14.49
CA LEU A 48 21.85 -16.18 15.75
C LEU A 48 21.89 -17.20 16.91
N ALA A 49 22.82 -17.03 17.82
CA ALA A 49 22.96 -17.84 19.03
C ALA A 49 23.23 -16.92 20.25
N PRO A 50 22.32 -16.82 21.24
CA PRO A 50 21.01 -17.47 21.24
C PRO A 50 20.04 -16.90 20.19
N LYS A 51 19.07 -17.71 19.76
CA LYS A 51 18.02 -17.25 18.85
C LYS A 51 17.06 -16.34 19.59
N PRO A 52 16.78 -15.11 19.09
CA PRO A 52 15.86 -14.20 19.77
C PRO A 52 14.41 -14.69 19.70
N SER A 53 13.64 -14.45 20.75
CA SER A 53 12.19 -14.60 20.74
C SER A 53 11.55 -13.40 20.05
N ILE A 54 10.65 -13.68 19.08
CA ILE A 54 10.05 -12.67 18.22
C ILE A 54 8.54 -12.77 18.30
N CYS A 55 7.88 -11.65 18.56
CA CYS A 55 6.43 -11.50 18.54
C CYS A 55 6.04 -10.48 17.46
N LEU A 56 5.05 -10.79 16.64
CA LEU A 56 4.44 -9.88 15.69
C LEU A 56 2.99 -9.65 16.12
N LEU A 57 2.62 -8.38 16.33
CA LEU A 57 1.29 -7.94 16.73
C LEU A 57 0.59 -7.27 15.54
N GLU A 58 -0.59 -7.77 15.16
CA GLU A 58 -1.43 -7.20 14.10
C GLU A 58 -2.80 -6.82 14.66
N ARG A 59 -3.24 -5.58 14.42
CA ARG A 59 -4.55 -5.10 14.93
C ARG A 59 -5.75 -5.70 14.21
N GLY A 60 -5.59 -6.04 12.93
CA GLY A 60 -6.62 -6.67 12.12
C GLY A 60 -6.66 -8.18 12.29
N ARG A 61 -7.63 -8.81 11.68
CA ARG A 61 -7.75 -10.28 11.65
C ARG A 61 -7.03 -10.89 10.46
N GLU A 62 -6.96 -12.21 10.41
CA GLU A 62 -6.56 -12.93 9.21
C GLU A 62 -7.69 -12.93 8.17
N TRP A 63 -7.27 -12.87 6.89
CA TRP A 63 -8.14 -12.96 5.72
C TRP A 63 -7.61 -14.07 4.79
N PRO A 64 -7.96 -15.34 5.04
CA PRO A 64 -7.56 -16.43 4.16
C PRO A 64 -8.12 -16.28 2.75
N VAL A 65 -7.45 -16.89 1.77
CA VAL A 65 -7.93 -16.95 0.39
C VAL A 65 -9.36 -17.50 0.34
N GLY A 66 -10.22 -16.87 -0.45
CA GLY A 66 -11.65 -17.22 -0.55
C GLY A 66 -12.55 -16.52 0.48
N THR A 67 -12.01 -15.71 1.41
CA THR A 67 -12.79 -15.00 2.43
C THR A 67 -12.87 -13.50 2.21
N PHE A 68 -12.22 -12.98 1.18
CA PHE A 68 -12.25 -11.55 0.87
C PHE A 68 -13.62 -11.12 0.33
N PRO A 69 -14.06 -9.89 0.65
CA PRO A 69 -15.31 -9.34 0.14
C PRO A 69 -15.28 -9.21 -1.40
N ASP A 70 -16.32 -9.68 -2.08
CA ASP A 70 -16.44 -9.71 -3.54
C ASP A 70 -17.76 -9.12 -4.07
N ARG A 71 -18.61 -8.59 -3.16
CA ARG A 71 -19.86 -7.93 -3.48
C ARG A 71 -19.97 -6.63 -2.72
N ILE A 72 -20.79 -5.70 -3.21
CA ILE A 72 -20.94 -4.37 -2.60
C ILE A 72 -21.35 -4.42 -1.12
N ASP A 73 -22.27 -5.29 -0.75
CA ASP A 73 -22.72 -5.46 0.62
C ASP A 73 -21.61 -6.03 1.53
N THR A 74 -20.83 -6.99 1.04
CA THR A 74 -19.72 -7.58 1.79
C THR A 74 -18.53 -6.62 1.91
N VAL A 75 -18.25 -5.81 0.87
CA VAL A 75 -17.21 -4.77 0.92
C VAL A 75 -17.58 -3.66 1.91
N LEU A 76 -18.83 -3.18 1.88
CA LEU A 76 -19.31 -2.19 2.85
C LEU A 76 -19.29 -2.75 4.28
N GLY A 77 -19.67 -4.02 4.45
CA GLY A 77 -19.61 -4.72 5.74
C GLY A 77 -18.19 -5.02 6.23
N ALA A 78 -17.19 -4.98 5.35
CA ALA A 78 -15.77 -5.14 5.69
C ALA A 78 -15.05 -3.81 5.94
N GLN A 79 -15.75 -2.69 5.94
CA GLN A 79 -15.17 -1.40 6.30
C GLN A 79 -14.84 -1.38 7.80
N ARG A 80 -13.60 -0.98 8.11
CA ARG A 80 -13.14 -0.80 9.49
C ARG A 80 -13.62 0.55 10.02
N ASN A 81 -14.27 0.52 11.16
CA ASN A 81 -14.74 1.68 11.93
C ASN A 81 -14.94 1.27 13.39
N ASP A 82 -15.48 2.15 14.21
CA ASP A 82 -15.67 1.90 15.65
C ASP A 82 -16.63 0.72 15.94
N THR A 83 -17.60 0.48 15.06
CA THR A 83 -18.54 -0.66 15.19
C THR A 83 -18.00 -1.95 14.55
N ASN A 84 -16.99 -1.87 13.72
CA ASN A 84 -16.33 -3.00 13.08
C ASN A 84 -14.79 -2.84 13.14
N PRO A 85 -14.18 -2.96 14.32
CA PRO A 85 -12.74 -2.75 14.50
C PRO A 85 -11.85 -3.80 13.83
N LEU A 86 -12.42 -4.87 13.29
CA LEU A 86 -11.72 -5.95 12.59
C LEU A 86 -11.94 -5.93 11.06
N GLY A 87 -12.52 -4.84 10.53
CA GLY A 87 -12.73 -4.65 9.10
C GLY A 87 -11.43 -4.59 8.30
N LEU A 88 -11.51 -4.90 6.99
CA LEU A 88 -10.37 -4.98 6.06
C LEU A 88 -9.98 -3.61 5.51
N TYR A 89 -10.96 -2.78 5.14
CA TYR A 89 -10.75 -1.48 4.51
C TYR A 89 -10.92 -0.37 5.52
N GLU A 90 -10.01 0.58 5.53
CA GLU A 90 -10.11 1.77 6.38
C GLU A 90 -10.01 3.03 5.53
N PHE A 91 -11.04 3.88 5.64
CA PHE A 91 -11.12 5.17 4.98
C PHE A 91 -11.04 6.25 6.05
N LEU A 92 -9.93 6.97 6.07
CA LEU A 92 -9.69 8.04 7.02
C LEU A 92 -9.86 9.38 6.29
N ASN A 93 -10.79 10.20 6.78
CA ASN A 93 -11.08 11.50 6.19
C ASN A 93 -10.52 12.60 7.07
N TYR A 94 -9.60 13.38 6.52
CA TYR A 94 -9.02 14.56 7.14
C TYR A 94 -9.47 15.83 6.39
N LYS A 95 -9.07 17.00 6.83
CA LYS A 95 -9.49 18.28 6.26
C LYS A 95 -9.20 18.40 4.75
N ASP A 96 -7.99 18.06 4.33
CA ASP A 96 -7.51 18.31 2.96
C ASP A 96 -7.29 17.01 2.15
N ILE A 97 -7.25 15.88 2.81
CA ILE A 97 -6.95 14.58 2.20
C ILE A 97 -7.70 13.42 2.86
N SER A 98 -8.12 12.46 2.06
CA SER A 98 -8.59 11.14 2.53
C SER A 98 -7.52 10.08 2.29
N VAL A 99 -7.37 9.17 3.24
CA VAL A 99 -6.41 8.06 3.16
C VAL A 99 -7.15 6.73 3.10
N ILE A 100 -6.79 5.90 2.12
CA ILE A 100 -7.32 4.54 1.96
C ILE A 100 -6.22 3.55 2.33
N LYS A 101 -6.51 2.61 3.23
CA LYS A 101 -5.57 1.56 3.63
C LYS A 101 -6.24 0.25 3.97
N GLY A 102 -5.46 -0.84 3.98
CA GLY A 102 -5.88 -2.16 4.41
C GLY A 102 -5.52 -2.44 5.88
N SER A 103 -6.34 -3.26 6.54
CA SER A 103 -6.13 -3.74 7.91
C SER A 103 -6.36 -5.26 7.98
N GLY A 104 -5.37 -5.99 8.44
CA GLY A 104 -5.39 -7.45 8.53
C GLY A 104 -3.98 -8.02 8.47
N LEU A 105 -3.83 -9.32 8.72
CA LEU A 105 -2.52 -9.98 8.68
C LEU A 105 -1.93 -9.93 7.26
N GLY A 106 -0.88 -9.14 7.09
CA GLY A 106 -0.28 -8.75 5.81
C GLY A 106 -0.48 -7.27 5.47
N GLY A 107 -1.23 -6.52 6.28
CA GLY A 107 -1.46 -5.08 6.10
C GLY A 107 -2.04 -4.74 4.73
N THR A 108 -1.66 -3.60 4.16
CA THR A 108 -2.14 -3.14 2.85
C THR A 108 -1.71 -4.06 1.69
N SER A 109 -0.76 -5.00 1.87
CA SER A 109 -0.45 -6.00 0.84
C SER A 109 -1.68 -6.83 0.43
N LEU A 110 -2.68 -6.95 1.31
CA LEU A 110 -3.94 -7.64 1.02
C LEU A 110 -4.76 -6.94 -0.07
N VAL A 111 -4.70 -5.61 -0.14
CA VAL A 111 -5.61 -4.77 -0.95
C VAL A 111 -4.89 -3.74 -1.85
N ASN A 112 -3.56 -3.79 -1.98
CA ASN A 112 -2.84 -2.93 -2.92
C ASN A 112 -2.96 -3.42 -4.38
N ALA A 113 -2.47 -2.62 -5.33
CA ALA A 113 -2.49 -2.95 -6.75
C ALA A 113 -1.23 -3.68 -7.25
N ASN A 114 -0.38 -4.18 -6.37
CA ASN A 114 0.75 -5.10 -6.64
C ASN A 114 2.00 -4.50 -7.32
N VAL A 115 2.04 -3.24 -7.64
CA VAL A 115 3.06 -2.63 -8.52
C VAL A 115 4.40 -2.45 -7.82
N ALA A 116 5.48 -3.02 -8.38
CA ALA A 116 6.83 -3.09 -7.81
C ALA A 116 7.86 -2.24 -8.60
N ILE A 117 7.69 -0.90 -8.55
CA ILE A 117 8.57 0.07 -9.23
C ILE A 117 9.65 0.59 -8.27
N ILE A 118 10.83 0.88 -8.81
CA ILE A 118 11.93 1.58 -8.11
C ILE A 118 11.88 3.05 -8.51
N PRO A 119 11.95 4.00 -7.54
CA PRO A 119 11.94 5.42 -7.82
C PRO A 119 13.16 5.89 -8.63
N ASP A 120 13.04 7.04 -9.28
CA ASP A 120 14.15 7.73 -9.90
C ASP A 120 15.28 8.03 -8.88
N ALA A 121 16.54 8.04 -9.34
CA ALA A 121 17.70 8.28 -8.45
C ALA A 121 17.64 9.66 -7.79
N GLU A 122 17.13 10.65 -8.50
CA GLU A 122 17.01 12.03 -8.05
C GLU A 122 16.08 12.20 -6.85
N VAL A 123 15.14 11.28 -6.63
CA VAL A 123 14.27 11.28 -5.43
C VAL A 123 15.11 11.23 -4.16
N PHE A 124 16.14 10.38 -4.15
CA PHE A 124 17.05 10.18 -3.01
C PHE A 124 18.11 11.30 -2.87
N GLN A 125 18.12 12.26 -3.80
CA GLN A 125 19.03 13.44 -3.76
C GLN A 125 18.32 14.66 -3.17
N LYS A 126 17.03 14.58 -2.86
CA LYS A 126 16.30 15.65 -2.15
C LYS A 126 16.92 15.88 -0.78
N THR A 127 16.89 17.11 -0.32
CA THR A 127 17.56 17.54 0.94
C THR A 127 16.99 16.90 2.20
N ASN A 128 15.79 16.37 2.13
CA ASN A 128 15.13 15.66 3.24
C ASN A 128 15.46 14.16 3.31
N TRP A 129 16.26 13.62 2.37
CA TRP A 129 16.80 12.27 2.47
C TRP A 129 18.19 12.27 3.12
N PRO A 130 18.51 11.32 4.02
CA PRO A 130 19.89 11.14 4.50
C PRO A 130 20.82 10.85 3.33
N ARG A 131 21.99 11.49 3.28
CA ARG A 131 22.96 11.35 2.19
C ARG A 131 23.47 9.93 2.00
N THR A 132 23.40 9.12 3.03
CA THR A 132 23.77 7.70 3.05
C THR A 132 22.68 6.79 2.47
N VAL A 133 21.47 7.31 2.25
CA VAL A 133 20.34 6.58 1.66
C VAL A 133 20.19 7.02 0.21
N THR A 134 20.87 6.32 -0.69
CA THR A 134 20.79 6.54 -2.13
C THR A 134 20.12 5.36 -2.82
N ARG A 135 19.62 5.56 -4.05
CA ARG A 135 19.09 4.46 -4.85
C ARG A 135 20.10 3.31 -4.97
N ASP A 136 21.35 3.61 -5.26
CA ASP A 136 22.40 2.60 -5.45
C ASP A 136 22.68 1.78 -4.19
N VAL A 137 22.62 2.42 -3.01
CA VAL A 137 22.72 1.71 -1.71
C VAL A 137 21.55 0.77 -1.52
N LEU A 138 20.35 1.13 -2.01
CA LEU A 138 19.15 0.32 -1.85
C LEU A 138 18.98 -0.77 -2.93
N LEU A 139 19.69 -0.74 -4.06
CA LEU A 139 19.54 -1.71 -5.16
C LEU A 139 19.60 -3.18 -4.69
N PRO A 140 20.57 -3.63 -3.86
CA PRO A 140 20.61 -5.01 -3.39
C PRO A 140 19.37 -5.41 -2.56
N TYR A 141 18.79 -4.46 -1.84
CA TYR A 141 17.61 -4.69 -1.01
C TYR A 141 16.33 -4.69 -1.85
N TYR A 142 16.25 -3.86 -2.89
CA TYR A 142 15.20 -3.94 -3.90
C TYR A 142 15.20 -5.31 -4.59
N ALA A 143 16.36 -5.79 -5.04
CA ALA A 143 16.50 -7.10 -5.67
C ALA A 143 16.01 -8.22 -4.74
N ARG A 144 16.43 -8.18 -3.47
CA ARG A 144 16.03 -9.17 -2.46
C ARG A 144 14.52 -9.16 -2.21
N ALA A 145 13.91 -7.99 -2.10
CA ALA A 145 12.47 -7.86 -1.92
C ALA A 145 11.69 -8.36 -3.15
N ARG A 146 12.10 -7.98 -4.38
CA ARG A 146 11.50 -8.47 -5.62
C ARG A 146 11.57 -9.99 -5.74
N GLN A 147 12.70 -10.60 -5.39
CA GLN A 147 12.88 -12.05 -5.41
C GLN A 147 11.91 -12.77 -4.47
N ILE A 148 11.80 -12.34 -3.20
CA ILE A 148 10.90 -12.99 -2.22
C ILE A 148 9.44 -12.77 -2.58
N LEU A 149 9.10 -11.58 -3.05
CA LEU A 149 7.74 -11.23 -3.47
C LEU A 149 7.38 -11.78 -4.87
N ALA A 150 8.36 -12.40 -5.55
CA ALA A 150 8.22 -12.92 -6.91
C ALA A 150 7.60 -11.89 -7.86
N ALA A 151 8.19 -10.68 -7.91
CA ALA A 151 7.74 -9.62 -8.78
C ALA A 151 8.16 -9.87 -10.23
N GLY A 152 7.22 -9.80 -11.16
CA GLY A 152 7.46 -9.95 -12.59
C GLY A 152 6.32 -9.34 -13.42
N PRO A 153 6.52 -9.13 -14.74
CA PRO A 153 5.48 -8.58 -15.59
C PRO A 153 4.38 -9.60 -15.87
N HIS A 154 3.18 -9.11 -16.18
CA HIS A 154 2.12 -9.97 -16.69
C HIS A 154 2.53 -10.58 -18.04
N PRO A 155 2.43 -11.91 -18.27
CA PRO A 155 2.98 -12.57 -19.47
C PRO A 155 2.41 -12.05 -20.80
N ARG A 156 1.19 -11.48 -20.77
CA ARG A 156 0.49 -10.95 -21.93
C ARG A 156 0.09 -9.47 -21.73
N ALA A 157 0.86 -8.69 -20.94
CA ALA A 157 0.52 -7.31 -20.61
C ALA A 157 0.10 -6.49 -21.84
N MET A 158 0.93 -6.49 -22.90
CA MET A 158 0.71 -5.71 -24.13
C MET A 158 -0.50 -6.18 -24.96
N GLN A 159 -1.10 -7.33 -24.64
CA GLN A 159 -2.30 -7.84 -25.31
C GLN A 159 -3.59 -7.44 -24.60
N LEU A 160 -3.51 -6.92 -23.38
CA LEU A 160 -4.67 -6.49 -22.63
C LEU A 160 -5.25 -5.19 -23.22
N ALA A 161 -6.57 -5.13 -23.36
CA ALA A 161 -7.25 -4.00 -23.98
C ALA A 161 -6.96 -2.67 -23.27
N LYS A 162 -6.87 -2.66 -21.93
CA LYS A 162 -6.54 -1.46 -21.17
C LYS A 162 -5.11 -0.95 -21.44
N VAL A 163 -4.15 -1.85 -21.68
CA VAL A 163 -2.76 -1.47 -22.05
C VAL A 163 -2.73 -0.89 -23.45
N GLN A 164 -3.46 -1.50 -24.41
CA GLN A 164 -3.61 -0.96 -25.75
C GLN A 164 -4.32 0.40 -25.76
N ALA A 165 -5.24 0.62 -24.81
CA ALA A 165 -5.86 1.93 -24.62
C ALA A 165 -4.86 2.97 -24.07
N MET A 166 -3.95 2.58 -23.15
CA MET A 166 -2.84 3.43 -22.70
C MET A 166 -1.92 3.82 -23.86
N ASP A 167 -1.62 2.88 -24.77
CA ASP A 167 -0.75 3.13 -25.91
C ASP A 167 -1.30 4.20 -26.87
N ARG A 168 -2.63 4.43 -26.93
CA ARG A 168 -3.21 5.52 -27.75
C ARG A 168 -2.60 6.87 -27.38
N ARG A 169 -2.46 7.14 -26.10
CA ARG A 169 -1.81 8.39 -25.64
C ARG A 169 -0.30 8.32 -25.76
N ALA A 170 0.32 7.18 -25.44
CA ALA A 170 1.76 7.00 -25.50
C ALA A 170 2.33 7.28 -26.90
N VAL A 171 1.68 6.79 -27.95
CA VAL A 171 2.08 7.02 -29.35
C VAL A 171 2.05 8.51 -29.71
N GLU A 172 1.06 9.29 -29.23
CA GLU A 172 1.00 10.74 -29.48
C GLU A 172 2.21 11.51 -28.95
N ILE A 173 2.87 10.98 -27.90
CA ILE A 173 4.05 11.58 -27.29
C ILE A 173 5.36 10.85 -27.65
N GLY A 174 5.32 9.96 -28.64
CA GLY A 174 6.50 9.26 -29.16
C GLY A 174 7.06 8.17 -28.24
N THR A 175 6.24 7.58 -27.37
CA THR A 175 6.60 6.48 -26.46
C THR A 175 5.63 5.32 -26.54
N GLN A 176 5.76 4.36 -25.64
CA GLN A 176 4.84 3.22 -25.46
C GLN A 176 4.50 3.07 -23.99
N ALA A 177 3.30 2.55 -23.70
CA ALA A 177 3.01 2.02 -22.38
C ALA A 177 3.93 0.82 -22.12
N TYR A 178 4.54 0.75 -20.95
CA TYR A 178 5.46 -0.34 -20.60
C TYR A 178 4.87 -1.24 -19.53
N PRO A 179 5.14 -2.57 -19.61
CA PRO A 179 4.67 -3.51 -18.61
C PRO A 179 5.40 -3.28 -17.29
N LEU A 180 4.65 -3.38 -16.20
CA LEU A 180 5.15 -3.21 -14.84
C LEU A 180 5.48 -4.56 -14.21
N ASN A 181 6.54 -4.61 -13.40
CA ASN A 181 6.73 -5.71 -12.48
C ASN A 181 5.66 -5.63 -11.38
N ILE A 182 4.88 -6.70 -11.23
CA ILE A 182 3.81 -6.82 -10.24
C ILE A 182 3.97 -8.09 -9.41
N VAL A 183 3.54 -8.04 -8.15
CA VAL A 183 3.67 -9.17 -7.23
C VAL A 183 2.45 -10.10 -7.35
N VAL A 184 2.36 -10.79 -8.49
CA VAL A 184 1.29 -11.71 -8.86
C VAL A 184 1.87 -13.02 -9.41
N ASN A 185 1.33 -14.13 -8.98
CA ASN A 185 1.70 -15.47 -9.46
C ASN A 185 0.98 -15.79 -10.78
N PHE A 186 1.74 -16.11 -11.82
CA PHE A 186 1.23 -16.52 -13.13
C PHE A 186 1.54 -17.99 -13.49
N GLY A 187 2.38 -18.67 -12.72
CA GLY A 187 2.88 -20.00 -13.09
C GLY A 187 2.70 -21.10 -12.05
N VAL A 188 2.72 -20.76 -10.76
CA VAL A 188 2.65 -21.78 -9.68
C VAL A 188 1.21 -22.21 -9.47
N ASP A 189 0.95 -23.52 -9.60
CA ASP A 189 -0.29 -24.19 -9.17
C ASP A 189 0.09 -25.26 -8.13
N GLY A 190 -0.24 -25.03 -6.88
CA GLY A 190 0.20 -25.80 -5.74
C GLY A 190 1.10 -25.03 -4.77
N LYS A 191 2.02 -25.71 -4.08
CA LYS A 191 2.88 -25.06 -3.07
C LYS A 191 3.96 -24.17 -3.71
N ASN A 192 3.97 -22.91 -3.29
CA ASN A 192 5.01 -21.97 -3.65
C ASN A 192 6.34 -22.29 -2.91
N PRO A 193 7.46 -21.57 -3.21
CA PRO A 193 8.75 -21.79 -2.55
C PRO A 193 8.74 -21.63 -1.01
N HIS A 194 7.70 -21.02 -0.46
CA HIS A 194 7.53 -20.80 0.98
C HIS A 194 6.54 -21.77 1.63
N GLY A 195 6.09 -22.79 0.88
CA GLY A 195 5.22 -23.87 1.36
C GLY A 195 3.73 -23.52 1.39
N VAL A 196 3.31 -22.38 0.82
CA VAL A 196 1.91 -21.93 0.79
C VAL A 196 1.24 -22.32 -0.52
N GLU A 197 0.01 -22.84 -0.44
CA GLU A 197 -0.80 -23.17 -1.63
C GLU A 197 -1.15 -21.89 -2.40
N GLN A 198 -0.85 -21.87 -3.69
CA GLN A 198 -1.16 -20.80 -4.61
C GLN A 198 -1.75 -21.32 -5.92
N LYS A 199 -2.51 -20.47 -6.61
CA LYS A 199 -3.01 -20.72 -7.96
C LYS A 199 -2.56 -19.62 -8.91
N PRO A 200 -2.43 -19.91 -10.21
CA PRO A 200 -2.16 -18.87 -11.21
C PRO A 200 -3.27 -17.81 -11.25
N CYS A 201 -2.91 -16.58 -11.62
CA CYS A 201 -3.84 -15.49 -11.81
C CYS A 201 -4.85 -15.81 -12.93
N THR A 202 -6.13 -15.51 -12.68
CA THR A 202 -7.23 -15.68 -13.63
C THR A 202 -7.59 -14.40 -14.37
N ASP A 203 -6.77 -13.35 -14.23
CA ASP A 203 -6.99 -12.03 -14.83
C ASP A 203 -8.27 -11.32 -14.35
N CYS A 204 -8.78 -11.68 -13.18
CA CYS A 204 -10.09 -11.25 -12.67
C CYS A 204 -10.23 -9.76 -12.31
N GLY A 205 -9.15 -9.01 -12.16
CA GLY A 205 -9.16 -7.55 -11.91
C GLY A 205 -9.44 -7.09 -10.47
N ASP A 206 -9.64 -7.99 -9.52
CA ASP A 206 -10.09 -7.67 -8.15
C ASP A 206 -8.96 -7.58 -7.11
N CYS A 207 -7.73 -7.26 -7.52
CA CYS A 207 -6.58 -7.25 -6.60
C CYS A 207 -6.76 -6.26 -5.41
N VAL A 208 -7.46 -5.15 -5.60
CA VAL A 208 -7.64 -4.10 -4.59
C VAL A 208 -8.79 -4.36 -3.62
N THR A 209 -9.62 -5.38 -3.86
CA THR A 209 -10.62 -5.86 -2.90
C THR A 209 -10.19 -7.12 -2.17
N GLY A 210 -9.02 -7.67 -2.53
CA GLY A 210 -8.47 -8.89 -1.98
C GLY A 210 -8.57 -10.07 -2.95
N CYS A 211 -7.56 -10.94 -2.94
CA CYS A 211 -7.44 -12.00 -3.95
C CYS A 211 -8.06 -13.31 -3.48
N ASN A 212 -9.28 -13.62 -3.92
CA ASN A 212 -9.97 -14.88 -3.64
C ASN A 212 -9.45 -16.07 -4.48
N VAL A 213 -8.60 -15.81 -5.48
CA VAL A 213 -7.93 -16.85 -6.29
C VAL A 213 -6.68 -17.40 -5.59
N GLY A 214 -6.01 -16.58 -4.76
CA GLY A 214 -4.74 -16.92 -4.14
C GLY A 214 -3.52 -16.66 -5.04
N ALA A 215 -3.69 -15.90 -6.13
CA ALA A 215 -2.60 -15.59 -7.05
C ALA A 215 -1.74 -14.40 -6.62
N LYS A 216 -2.30 -13.47 -5.84
CA LYS A 216 -1.59 -12.29 -5.36
C LYS A 216 -0.52 -12.69 -4.35
N ASN A 217 0.74 -12.27 -4.57
CA ASN A 217 1.86 -12.51 -3.67
C ASN A 217 1.85 -11.54 -2.48
N THR A 218 0.74 -11.57 -1.70
CA THR A 218 0.65 -10.83 -0.44
C THR A 218 1.71 -11.33 0.55
N LEU A 219 1.94 -10.58 1.61
CA LEU A 219 2.88 -11.03 2.66
C LEU A 219 2.45 -12.33 3.34
N TYR A 220 1.18 -12.68 3.24
CA TYR A 220 0.63 -13.97 3.67
C TYR A 220 1.17 -15.17 2.85
N MET A 221 1.68 -14.92 1.64
CA MET A 221 2.22 -15.95 0.74
C MET A 221 3.74 -16.14 0.87
N ASN A 222 4.43 -15.28 1.61
CA ASN A 222 5.90 -15.26 1.64
C ASN A 222 6.46 -14.89 3.02
N TYR A 223 6.71 -13.61 3.33
CA TYR A 223 7.43 -13.20 4.53
C TYR A 223 6.77 -13.64 5.85
N LEU A 224 5.44 -13.65 5.96
CA LEU A 224 4.76 -14.10 7.19
C LEU A 224 4.93 -15.60 7.43
N PRO A 225 4.72 -16.50 6.43
CA PRO A 225 5.07 -17.91 6.57
C PRO A 225 6.55 -18.15 6.86
N ILE A 226 7.47 -17.39 6.24
CA ILE A 226 8.91 -17.48 6.54
C ILE A 226 9.15 -17.15 8.01
N ALA A 227 8.55 -16.09 8.54
CA ALA A 227 8.70 -15.69 9.94
C ALA A 227 8.15 -16.77 10.90
N GLN A 228 6.94 -17.25 10.64
CA GLN A 228 6.27 -18.29 11.45
C GLN A 228 7.06 -19.60 11.45
N ASN A 229 7.44 -20.10 10.27
CA ASN A 229 8.23 -21.33 10.14
C ASN A 229 9.60 -21.23 10.82
N ALA A 230 10.13 -20.02 10.89
CA ALA A 230 11.35 -19.73 11.63
C ALA A 230 11.13 -19.45 13.13
N GLY A 231 9.91 -19.63 13.66
CA GLY A 231 9.59 -19.57 15.09
C GLY A 231 9.16 -18.21 15.63
N ALA A 232 8.82 -17.25 14.77
CA ALA A 232 8.16 -16.02 15.23
C ALA A 232 6.70 -16.32 15.61
N GLU A 233 6.26 -15.75 16.72
CA GLU A 233 4.87 -15.85 17.18
C GLU A 233 4.08 -14.70 16.58
N ILE A 234 2.93 -14.98 15.94
CA ILE A 234 2.09 -13.99 15.26
C ILE A 234 0.76 -13.91 16.00
N TYR A 235 0.39 -12.73 16.47
CA TYR A 235 -0.88 -12.49 17.14
C TYR A 235 -1.68 -11.44 16.38
N THR A 236 -2.87 -11.80 15.95
CA THR A 236 -3.84 -10.91 15.31
C THR A 236 -4.79 -10.29 16.30
N GLN A 237 -5.60 -9.31 15.85
CA GLN A 237 -6.61 -8.64 16.66
C GLN A 237 -6.02 -7.88 17.87
N THR A 238 -4.74 -7.46 17.76
CA THR A 238 -3.97 -6.80 18.83
C THR A 238 -3.58 -5.38 18.40
N LYS A 239 -4.35 -4.38 18.87
CA LYS A 239 -4.08 -2.96 18.64
C LYS A 239 -3.09 -2.47 19.69
N VAL A 240 -1.86 -2.13 19.28
CA VAL A 240 -0.92 -1.38 20.12
C VAL A 240 -1.33 0.09 20.10
N GLU A 241 -1.32 0.73 21.27
CA GLU A 241 -1.76 2.12 21.44
C GLU A 241 -0.59 3.05 21.72
N TRP A 242 0.30 2.68 22.62
CA TRP A 242 1.49 3.45 22.96
C TRP A 242 2.57 2.54 23.57
N ILE A 243 3.79 3.07 23.68
CA ILE A 243 4.94 2.37 24.23
C ILE A 243 5.60 3.21 25.32
N GLU A 244 6.19 2.52 26.30
CA GLU A 244 6.87 3.12 27.45
C GLU A 244 8.31 2.61 27.51
N LYS A 245 9.26 3.53 27.73
CA LYS A 245 10.66 3.16 27.99
C LYS A 245 10.82 2.73 29.46
N LEU A 246 11.32 1.51 29.68
CA LEU A 246 11.49 0.98 31.01
C LEU A 246 12.79 1.51 31.66
N ALA A 247 12.74 1.81 32.96
CA ALA A 247 13.90 2.31 33.73
C ALA A 247 15.09 1.32 33.72
N GLY A 248 14.82 0.01 33.60
CA GLY A 248 15.84 -1.04 33.52
C GLY A 248 16.33 -1.34 32.08
N GLY A 249 15.94 -0.55 31.13
CA GLY A 249 16.15 -0.79 29.70
C GLY A 249 15.05 -1.62 29.05
N GLY A 250 14.88 -1.49 27.72
CA GLY A 250 13.79 -2.09 26.98
C GLY A 250 12.50 -1.28 27.05
N TRP A 251 11.40 -1.89 26.62
CA TRP A 251 10.14 -1.24 26.29
C TRP A 251 8.95 -2.02 26.84
N ARG A 252 7.93 -1.32 27.29
CA ARG A 252 6.60 -1.86 27.55
C ARG A 252 5.62 -1.39 26.48
N ILE A 253 4.92 -2.33 25.91
CA ILE A 253 3.88 -2.11 24.92
C ILE A 253 2.52 -2.13 25.62
N HIS A 254 1.71 -1.10 25.40
CA HIS A 254 0.34 -1.00 25.89
C HIS A 254 -0.62 -1.11 24.73
N GLY A 255 -1.67 -1.91 24.88
CA GLY A 255 -2.61 -2.13 23.80
C GLY A 255 -3.89 -2.82 24.23
N ARG A 256 -4.74 -3.10 23.25
CA ARG A 256 -6.00 -3.83 23.41
C ARG A 256 -6.04 -5.03 22.47
N HIS A 257 -6.46 -6.17 22.97
CA HIS A 257 -6.84 -7.33 22.17
C HIS A 257 -8.35 -7.31 22.00
N VAL A 258 -8.82 -7.47 20.76
CA VAL A 258 -10.24 -7.50 20.39
C VAL A 258 -10.59 -8.91 19.99
N ALA A 259 -11.42 -9.59 20.78
CA ALA A 259 -11.86 -10.94 20.49
C ALA A 259 -12.85 -10.99 19.30
N ASP A 260 -13.14 -12.19 18.80
CA ASP A 260 -14.05 -12.41 17.66
C ASP A 260 -15.49 -11.92 17.92
N ASP A 261 -15.92 -11.86 19.19
CA ASP A 261 -17.20 -11.31 19.63
C ASP A 261 -17.18 -9.78 19.86
N LEU A 262 -16.08 -9.14 19.46
CA LEU A 262 -15.78 -7.71 19.61
C LEU A 262 -15.59 -7.25 21.07
N THR A 263 -15.53 -8.15 22.04
CA THR A 263 -15.08 -7.79 23.38
C THR A 263 -13.60 -7.41 23.36
N SER A 264 -13.23 -6.46 24.19
CA SER A 264 -11.88 -5.89 24.19
C SER A 264 -11.25 -5.98 25.58
N GLU A 265 -10.02 -6.46 25.68
CA GLU A 265 -9.22 -6.49 26.90
C GLU A 265 -7.92 -5.71 26.72
N SER A 266 -7.53 -4.93 27.72
CA SER A 266 -6.23 -4.25 27.73
C SER A 266 -5.11 -5.26 28.06
N PHE A 267 -3.96 -5.08 27.44
CA PHE A 267 -2.77 -5.89 27.72
C PHE A 267 -1.51 -5.04 27.83
N THR A 268 -0.50 -5.63 28.46
CA THR A 268 0.88 -5.13 28.40
C THR A 268 1.82 -6.27 28.06
N LEU A 269 2.84 -5.98 27.23
CA LEU A 269 3.94 -6.89 26.91
C LEU A 269 5.25 -6.11 27.03
N ASP A 270 6.30 -6.76 27.51
CA ASP A 270 7.63 -6.17 27.59
C ASP A 270 8.54 -6.70 26.47
N ALA A 271 9.42 -5.85 25.94
CA ALA A 271 10.39 -6.23 24.91
C ALA A 271 11.74 -5.54 25.13
N LYS A 272 12.84 -6.22 24.74
CA LYS A 272 14.13 -5.53 24.63
C LYS A 272 14.14 -4.55 23.47
N ASN A 273 13.51 -4.94 22.36
CA ASN A 273 13.44 -4.13 21.14
C ASN A 273 12.01 -4.08 20.60
N VAL A 274 11.62 -2.92 20.10
CA VAL A 274 10.33 -2.67 19.44
C VAL A 274 10.56 -2.16 18.03
N VAL A 275 9.84 -2.73 17.06
CA VAL A 275 9.83 -2.31 15.67
C VAL A 275 8.42 -1.85 15.30
N LEU A 276 8.23 -0.54 15.19
CA LEU A 276 6.97 0.04 14.76
C LEU A 276 6.85 -0.09 13.22
N SER A 277 5.81 -0.76 12.77
CA SER A 277 5.50 -1.03 11.36
C SER A 277 3.99 -0.99 11.12
N ALA A 278 3.30 -0.13 11.89
CA ALA A 278 1.85 -0.01 11.86
C ALA A 278 1.33 0.81 10.65
N GLY A 279 2.24 1.24 9.77
CA GLY A 279 1.98 2.03 8.57
C GLY A 279 2.09 3.53 8.81
N ALA A 280 2.13 4.30 7.69
CA ALA A 280 2.44 5.74 7.70
C ALA A 280 1.51 6.61 8.57
N ILE A 281 0.34 6.12 8.95
CA ILE A 281 -0.57 6.83 9.85
C ILE A 281 -0.37 6.36 11.30
N ASN A 282 -0.32 5.03 11.53
CA ASN A 282 -0.42 4.51 12.88
C ASN A 282 0.92 4.42 13.61
N SER A 283 2.07 4.33 12.93
CA SER A 283 3.37 4.39 13.62
C SER A 283 3.64 5.78 14.20
N PRO A 284 3.42 6.90 13.47
CA PRO A 284 3.43 8.23 14.08
C PRO A 284 2.40 8.38 15.20
N GLU A 285 1.18 7.85 15.05
CA GLU A 285 0.15 7.89 16.10
C GLU A 285 0.65 7.24 17.41
N ILE A 286 1.25 6.04 17.33
CA ILE A 286 1.79 5.34 18.50
C ILE A 286 2.88 6.19 19.17
N LEU A 287 3.77 6.81 18.41
CA LEU A 287 4.85 7.66 18.95
C LEU A 287 4.31 8.95 19.56
N LEU A 288 3.37 9.63 18.92
CA LEU A 288 2.73 10.85 19.45
C LEU A 288 1.95 10.56 20.74
N ARG A 289 1.25 9.42 20.80
CA ARG A 289 0.60 8.96 22.05
C ARG A 289 1.64 8.69 23.13
N SER A 290 2.76 8.07 22.77
CA SER A 290 3.85 7.76 23.73
C SER A 290 4.51 9.04 24.25
N GLU A 291 4.61 10.09 23.42
CA GLU A 291 5.08 11.42 23.83
C GLU A 291 4.18 12.01 24.92
N MET A 292 2.84 11.90 24.77
CA MET A 292 1.90 12.33 25.82
C MET A 292 2.07 11.56 27.14
N HIS A 293 2.65 10.36 27.08
CA HIS A 293 3.02 9.54 28.24
C HIS A 293 4.48 9.73 28.68
N GLY A 294 5.17 10.76 28.16
CA GLY A 294 6.50 11.17 28.61
C GLY A 294 7.67 10.60 27.82
N LEU A 295 7.43 9.93 26.66
CA LEU A 295 8.50 9.55 25.76
C LEU A 295 9.08 10.80 25.08
N SER A 296 10.39 11.01 25.22
CA SER A 296 11.08 12.10 24.52
C SER A 296 11.28 11.71 23.06
N VAL A 297 10.83 12.52 22.12
CA VAL A 297 10.93 12.27 20.68
C VAL A 297 11.52 13.47 19.95
N SER A 298 11.93 13.29 18.70
CA SER A 298 12.35 14.39 17.83
C SER A 298 11.23 15.42 17.62
N PRO A 299 11.55 16.73 17.59
CA PRO A 299 10.57 17.79 17.35
C PRO A 299 9.96 17.77 15.94
N VAL A 300 10.50 16.96 15.02
CA VAL A 300 9.95 16.83 13.67
C VAL A 300 9.08 15.57 13.50
N LEU A 301 8.81 14.83 14.60
CA LEU A 301 7.81 13.77 14.58
C LEU A 301 6.44 14.36 14.16
N GLY A 302 5.72 13.65 13.29
CA GLY A 302 4.45 14.10 12.71
C GLY A 302 4.60 14.97 11.45
N THR A 303 5.81 15.40 11.08
CA THR A 303 6.02 16.22 9.88
C THR A 303 6.32 15.40 8.63
N GLY A 304 6.31 16.04 7.47
CA GLY A 304 6.69 15.41 6.21
C GLY A 304 5.64 14.45 5.65
N PHE A 305 4.38 14.57 6.06
CA PHE A 305 3.32 13.75 5.46
C PHE A 305 3.13 14.11 3.98
N SER A 306 3.05 13.06 3.16
CA SER A 306 2.87 13.11 1.72
C SER A 306 1.79 12.10 1.30
N GLY A 307 0.98 12.48 0.32
CA GLY A 307 0.06 11.57 -0.37
C GLY A 307 0.69 10.89 -1.59
N ASN A 308 2.03 11.00 -1.76
CA ASN A 308 2.77 10.48 -2.90
C ASN A 308 2.32 11.07 -4.26
N GLY A 309 1.69 12.25 -4.23
CA GLY A 309 1.12 12.89 -5.40
C GLY A 309 -0.02 12.08 -6.05
N ASP A 310 -0.70 11.22 -5.29
CA ASP A 310 -1.77 10.37 -5.80
C ASP A 310 -2.92 11.19 -6.38
N PHE A 311 -3.34 10.79 -7.58
CA PHE A 311 -4.49 11.36 -8.25
C PHE A 311 -5.23 10.32 -9.07
N PHE A 312 -6.55 10.48 -9.19
CA PHE A 312 -7.42 9.58 -9.96
C PHE A 312 -8.19 10.36 -11.02
N GLY A 313 -8.44 9.73 -12.14
CA GLY A 313 -9.30 10.29 -13.17
C GLY A 313 -9.78 9.22 -14.14
N LEU A 314 -10.73 9.58 -14.99
CA LEU A 314 -11.38 8.65 -15.90
C LEU A 314 -11.51 9.24 -17.31
N ALA A 315 -11.36 8.35 -18.29
CA ALA A 315 -11.77 8.56 -19.67
C ALA A 315 -13.05 7.74 -19.90
N TYR A 316 -14.22 8.37 -19.78
CA TYR A 316 -15.51 7.68 -19.78
C TYR A 316 -16.08 7.49 -21.17
N ASN A 317 -16.50 6.26 -21.49
CA ASN A 317 -17.33 5.93 -22.66
C ASN A 317 -16.70 6.31 -24.00
N GLY A 318 -15.43 5.97 -24.19
CA GLY A 318 -14.66 6.28 -25.40
C GLY A 318 -14.95 5.39 -26.59
N ALA A 319 -14.23 5.63 -27.71
CA ALA A 319 -14.36 4.84 -28.93
C ALA A 319 -13.70 3.45 -28.82
N TRP A 320 -12.79 3.27 -27.88
CA TRP A 320 -11.95 2.07 -27.75
C TRP A 320 -12.39 1.20 -26.58
N VAL A 321 -12.40 -0.12 -26.82
CA VAL A 321 -12.62 -1.11 -25.76
C VAL A 321 -11.43 -1.08 -24.80
N THR A 322 -11.72 -1.07 -23.51
CA THR A 322 -10.71 -1.07 -22.44
C THR A 322 -10.77 -2.32 -21.57
N ASN A 323 -11.95 -2.93 -21.45
CA ASN A 323 -12.20 -4.11 -20.61
C ASN A 323 -11.67 -3.94 -19.18
N VAL A 324 -11.94 -2.82 -18.52
CA VAL A 324 -11.39 -2.53 -17.17
C VAL A 324 -12.22 -3.13 -16.04
N LEU A 325 -13.40 -3.71 -16.31
CA LEU A 325 -14.26 -4.24 -15.26
C LEU A 325 -13.74 -5.55 -14.69
N GLY A 326 -13.57 -5.60 -13.37
CA GLY A 326 -13.24 -6.82 -12.65
C GLY A 326 -14.38 -7.82 -12.68
N TYR A 327 -14.03 -9.10 -12.69
CA TYR A 327 -14.96 -10.23 -12.70
C TYR A 327 -15.01 -10.99 -11.37
N GLY A 328 -13.98 -10.85 -10.52
CA GLY A 328 -13.86 -11.63 -9.30
C GLY A 328 -13.82 -13.13 -9.60
N LEU A 329 -14.71 -13.88 -8.99
CA LEU A 329 -14.85 -15.33 -9.24
C LEU A 329 -15.87 -15.68 -10.34
N LYS A 330 -16.46 -14.67 -10.99
CA LYS A 330 -17.42 -14.88 -12.08
C LYS A 330 -16.71 -15.28 -13.37
N THR A 331 -17.38 -16.09 -14.19
CA THR A 331 -16.93 -16.43 -15.54
C THR A 331 -17.68 -15.56 -16.55
N PRO A 332 -17.00 -14.89 -17.50
CA PRO A 332 -17.65 -14.13 -18.57
C PRO A 332 -18.65 -14.98 -19.36
N GLN A 333 -19.77 -14.38 -19.71
CA GLN A 333 -20.79 -14.99 -20.57
C GLN A 333 -20.61 -14.55 -22.03
N ALA A 334 -21.27 -15.21 -22.95
CA ALA A 334 -21.26 -14.80 -24.36
C ALA A 334 -21.81 -13.38 -24.51
N GLY A 335 -21.08 -12.51 -25.21
CA GLY A 335 -21.42 -11.09 -25.39
C GLY A 335 -20.95 -10.16 -24.27
N GLU A 336 -20.33 -10.68 -23.23
CA GLU A 336 -19.67 -9.88 -22.20
C GLU A 336 -18.21 -9.57 -22.57
N ALA A 337 -17.65 -8.55 -21.91
CA ALA A 337 -16.25 -8.19 -21.99
C ALA A 337 -15.36 -9.32 -21.45
N ILE A 338 -14.10 -9.35 -21.86
CA ILE A 338 -13.11 -10.28 -21.30
C ILE A 338 -12.51 -9.70 -20.01
N PRO A 339 -11.99 -10.53 -19.10
CA PRO A 339 -11.34 -10.09 -17.88
C PRO A 339 -10.17 -9.12 -18.15
N PRO A 340 -9.96 -8.12 -17.25
CA PRO A 340 -9.03 -7.00 -17.49
C PRO A 340 -7.55 -7.33 -17.27
N GLY A 341 -7.20 -8.49 -16.73
CA GLY A 341 -5.91 -8.73 -16.11
C GLY A 341 -5.87 -8.24 -14.64
N PRO A 342 -4.73 -8.33 -13.96
CA PRO A 342 -4.52 -7.71 -12.65
C PRO A 342 -4.89 -6.23 -12.65
N THR A 343 -5.18 -5.67 -11.46
CA THR A 343 -5.71 -4.31 -11.34
C THR A 343 -4.85 -3.26 -12.05
N ILE A 344 -3.53 -3.32 -11.91
CA ILE A 344 -2.56 -2.48 -12.65
C ILE A 344 -1.52 -3.40 -13.28
N VAL A 345 -1.16 -3.16 -14.54
CA VAL A 345 -0.17 -3.96 -15.28
C VAL A 345 0.78 -3.12 -16.14
N SER A 346 0.47 -1.87 -16.40
CA SER A 346 1.29 -0.98 -17.25
C SER A 346 1.30 0.46 -16.76
N ALA A 347 2.28 1.21 -17.22
CA ALA A 347 2.37 2.64 -16.98
C ALA A 347 2.90 3.40 -18.20
N ILE A 348 2.70 4.72 -18.18
CA ILE A 348 3.39 5.71 -18.98
C ILE A 348 4.09 6.66 -18.01
N SER A 349 5.41 6.82 -18.13
CA SER A 349 6.18 7.79 -17.36
C SER A 349 6.42 9.06 -18.16
N TYR A 350 6.10 10.20 -17.57
CA TYR A 350 6.35 11.53 -18.12
C TYR A 350 7.58 12.15 -17.43
N ASN A 351 8.68 11.39 -17.42
CA ASN A 351 9.90 11.71 -16.68
C ASN A 351 11.03 12.26 -17.55
N GLY A 352 10.86 12.24 -18.90
CA GLY A 352 11.91 12.67 -19.85
C GLY A 352 12.10 14.18 -19.89
N ASN A 353 13.32 14.66 -19.60
CA ASN A 353 13.74 16.08 -19.72
C ASN A 353 12.87 17.10 -18.98
N VAL A 354 12.18 16.68 -17.90
CA VAL A 354 11.43 17.59 -17.03
C VAL A 354 12.02 17.58 -15.62
N PRO A 355 11.94 18.69 -14.88
CA PRO A 355 12.33 18.73 -13.47
C PRO A 355 11.64 17.65 -12.66
N LEU A 356 12.26 17.19 -11.57
CA LEU A 356 11.75 16.10 -10.75
C LEU A 356 10.32 16.38 -10.23
N GLU A 357 10.06 17.62 -9.80
CA GLU A 357 8.77 18.06 -9.29
C GLU A 357 7.64 18.09 -10.33
N ASP A 358 7.98 18.00 -11.60
CA ASP A 358 7.03 18.00 -12.73
C ASP A 358 6.77 16.59 -13.29
N ARG A 359 7.51 15.58 -12.80
CA ARG A 359 7.38 14.19 -13.27
C ARG A 359 6.10 13.57 -12.75
N ILE A 360 5.45 12.80 -13.63
CA ILE A 360 4.25 12.02 -13.29
C ILE A 360 4.36 10.61 -13.86
N THR A 361 3.78 9.66 -13.15
CA THR A 361 3.60 8.27 -13.61
C THR A 361 2.11 7.99 -13.69
N VAL A 362 1.63 7.65 -14.88
CA VAL A 362 0.21 7.32 -15.13
C VAL A 362 0.10 5.81 -15.29
N GLU A 363 -0.70 5.17 -14.44
CA GLU A 363 -0.95 3.73 -14.44
C GLU A 363 -2.36 3.41 -14.93
N ASP A 364 -2.52 2.28 -15.64
CA ASP A 364 -3.82 1.69 -15.93
C ASP A 364 -4.45 1.15 -14.64
N LEU A 365 -5.77 1.23 -14.52
CA LEU A 365 -6.47 0.77 -13.33
C LEU A 365 -7.74 -0.01 -13.71
N SER A 366 -7.89 -1.24 -13.21
CA SER A 366 -9.15 -1.99 -13.32
C SER A 366 -10.11 -1.63 -12.20
N PHE A 367 -11.39 -1.65 -12.51
CA PHE A 367 -12.47 -1.34 -11.58
C PHE A 367 -12.99 -2.62 -10.93
N PRO A 368 -12.96 -2.76 -9.59
CA PRO A 368 -13.30 -4.02 -8.93
C PRO A 368 -14.75 -4.46 -9.14
N SER A 369 -14.97 -5.77 -9.30
CA SER A 369 -16.27 -6.38 -9.57
C SER A 369 -17.34 -6.01 -8.54
N ALA A 370 -16.96 -5.88 -7.28
CA ALA A 370 -17.85 -5.53 -6.18
C ALA A 370 -18.55 -4.16 -6.36
N TYR A 371 -17.93 -3.22 -7.09
CA TYR A 371 -18.46 -1.87 -7.28
C TYR A 371 -19.14 -1.64 -8.63
N VAL A 372 -19.13 -2.60 -9.55
CA VAL A 372 -19.63 -2.42 -10.94
C VAL A 372 -21.07 -1.93 -10.98
N LEU A 373 -21.96 -2.47 -10.14
CA LEU A 373 -23.36 -2.03 -10.08
C LEU A 373 -23.51 -0.57 -9.59
N GLY A 374 -22.69 -0.16 -8.63
CA GLY A 374 -22.67 1.22 -8.11
C GLY A 374 -22.04 2.21 -9.09
N ALA A 375 -20.97 1.81 -9.79
CA ALA A 375 -20.32 2.62 -10.80
C ALA A 375 -21.25 3.03 -11.93
N LYS A 376 -22.10 2.10 -12.37
CA LYS A 376 -23.12 2.31 -13.39
C LYS A 376 -24.01 3.51 -13.11
N ALA A 377 -24.55 3.60 -11.90
CA ALA A 377 -25.36 4.74 -11.48
C ALA A 377 -24.52 6.01 -11.27
N GLY A 378 -23.33 5.89 -10.67
CA GLY A 378 -22.45 7.01 -10.38
C GLY A 378 -21.93 7.70 -11.63
N PHE A 379 -21.41 6.97 -12.61
CA PHE A 379 -20.82 7.58 -13.82
C PHE A 379 -21.87 8.14 -14.78
N ALA A 380 -23.09 7.61 -14.82
CA ALA A 380 -24.17 8.20 -15.58
C ALA A 380 -24.55 9.61 -15.07
N LEU A 381 -24.34 9.89 -13.77
CA LEU A 381 -24.57 11.20 -13.16
C LEU A 381 -23.39 12.17 -13.34
N LEU A 382 -22.17 11.64 -13.47
CA LEU A 382 -20.94 12.41 -13.66
C LEU A 382 -20.74 12.68 -15.14
N ARG A 383 -21.41 13.67 -15.70
CA ARG A 383 -21.45 13.95 -17.15
C ARG A 383 -20.10 14.28 -17.81
N GLY A 384 -19.02 14.34 -17.14
CA GLY A 384 -17.70 14.58 -17.72
C GLY A 384 -17.61 15.72 -18.76
N GLU A 385 -16.41 16.14 -19.05
CA GLU A 385 -16.10 17.10 -20.13
C GLU A 385 -15.96 16.34 -21.45
N ASP A 386 -16.72 16.73 -22.49
CA ASP A 386 -16.53 16.21 -23.85
C ASP A 386 -15.16 16.68 -24.38
N THR A 387 -14.32 15.74 -24.78
CA THR A 387 -12.98 16.04 -25.31
C THR A 387 -12.91 16.03 -26.83
N VAL A 388 -13.91 15.47 -27.52
CA VAL A 388 -13.93 15.36 -28.98
C VAL A 388 -15.36 15.42 -29.53
N ALA A 389 -15.69 16.46 -30.26
CA ALA A 389 -16.97 16.57 -30.98
C ALA A 389 -17.11 15.46 -32.05
N GLY A 390 -18.33 14.97 -32.25
CA GLY A 390 -18.67 14.05 -33.34
C GLY A 390 -18.82 12.57 -32.95
N ASN A 391 -18.69 12.22 -31.67
CA ASN A 391 -18.84 10.83 -31.21
C ASN A 391 -20.12 10.59 -30.38
N GLU A 392 -21.03 11.56 -30.32
CA GLU A 392 -22.18 11.58 -29.42
C GLU A 392 -23.16 10.42 -29.65
N ALA A 393 -23.39 10.06 -30.90
CA ALA A 393 -24.34 8.98 -31.26
C ALA A 393 -23.84 7.62 -30.75
N ALA A 394 -22.54 7.31 -30.95
CA ALA A 394 -21.92 6.08 -30.48
C ALA A 394 -21.83 6.04 -28.97
N GLN A 395 -21.47 7.15 -28.34
CA GLN A 395 -21.45 7.28 -26.87
C GLN A 395 -22.85 7.08 -26.27
N ARG A 396 -23.87 7.68 -26.87
CA ARG A 396 -25.27 7.50 -26.44
C ARG A 396 -25.70 6.03 -26.53
N GLN A 397 -25.37 5.34 -27.64
CA GLN A 397 -25.71 3.92 -27.78
C GLN A 397 -25.03 3.06 -26.74
N ARG A 398 -23.72 3.27 -26.47
CA ARG A 398 -22.99 2.55 -25.42
C ARG A 398 -23.58 2.81 -24.03
N THR A 399 -23.98 4.06 -23.74
CA THR A 399 -24.64 4.43 -22.49
C THR A 399 -25.99 3.71 -22.33
N LEU A 400 -26.78 3.59 -23.40
CA LEU A 400 -28.02 2.84 -23.37
C LEU A 400 -27.79 1.35 -23.10
N ASN A 401 -26.77 0.75 -23.76
CA ASN A 401 -26.39 -0.65 -23.52
C ASN A 401 -25.92 -0.86 -22.07
N ASP A 402 -25.13 0.06 -21.54
CA ASP A 402 -24.64 0.01 -20.17
C ASP A 402 -25.78 0.17 -19.14
N SER A 403 -26.87 0.81 -19.50
CA SER A 403 -28.04 0.99 -18.64
C SER A 403 -28.90 -0.28 -18.47
N ASP A 404 -28.58 -1.36 -19.19
CA ASP A 404 -29.28 -2.64 -19.04
C ASP A 404 -28.96 -3.28 -17.67
N PRO A 405 -29.92 -3.39 -16.75
CA PRO A 405 -29.70 -3.92 -15.42
C PRO A 405 -29.39 -5.42 -15.40
N LEU A 406 -29.75 -6.14 -16.47
CA LEU A 406 -29.56 -7.58 -16.56
C LEU A 406 -28.17 -7.95 -17.09
N HIS A 407 -27.51 -7.05 -17.82
CA HIS A 407 -26.24 -7.30 -18.49
C HIS A 407 -25.21 -6.19 -18.20
N PRO A 408 -24.74 -6.02 -16.96
CA PRO A 408 -23.83 -4.93 -16.59
C PRO A 408 -22.44 -5.05 -17.24
N TYR A 409 -22.07 -6.23 -17.73
CA TYR A 409 -20.76 -6.52 -18.34
C TYR A 409 -20.80 -6.55 -19.87
N ARG A 410 -21.85 -6.01 -20.52
CA ARG A 410 -21.92 -5.98 -21.98
C ARG A 410 -20.62 -5.43 -22.59
N ALA A 411 -20.07 -6.16 -23.59
CA ALA A 411 -18.82 -5.76 -24.25
C ALA A 411 -18.93 -4.39 -24.96
N ASP A 412 -20.13 -4.06 -25.45
CA ASP A 412 -20.45 -2.79 -26.12
C ASP A 412 -21.03 -1.71 -25.17
N GLY A 413 -20.97 -1.93 -23.85
CA GLY A 413 -21.44 -0.99 -22.83
C GLY A 413 -20.42 0.11 -22.51
N ALA A 414 -20.89 1.23 -21.97
CA ALA A 414 -20.06 2.40 -21.63
C ALA A 414 -18.92 2.09 -20.66
N LEU A 415 -19.16 1.22 -19.68
CA LEU A 415 -18.14 0.87 -18.69
C LEU A 415 -16.97 0.11 -19.30
N ASN A 416 -17.21 -0.75 -20.30
CA ASN A 416 -16.14 -1.47 -21.02
C ASN A 416 -15.40 -0.62 -22.07
N HIS A 417 -15.84 0.63 -22.25
CA HIS A 417 -15.20 1.68 -23.03
C HIS A 417 -14.68 2.83 -22.13
N THR A 418 -14.53 2.57 -20.84
CA THR A 418 -14.05 3.54 -19.84
C THR A 418 -12.66 3.12 -19.38
N MET A 419 -11.74 4.08 -19.28
CA MET A 419 -10.43 3.87 -18.72
C MET A 419 -10.31 4.57 -17.37
N PHE A 420 -9.79 3.88 -16.38
CA PHE A 420 -9.45 4.43 -15.07
C PHE A 420 -7.95 4.60 -14.97
N TYR A 421 -7.51 5.66 -14.32
CA TYR A 421 -6.12 5.99 -14.13
C TYR A 421 -5.81 6.22 -12.65
N LEU A 422 -4.71 5.65 -12.20
CA LEU A 422 -4.00 6.07 -11.02
C LEU A 422 -2.76 6.85 -11.47
N VAL A 423 -2.54 8.00 -10.88
CA VAL A 423 -1.37 8.83 -11.15
C VAL A 423 -0.63 9.06 -9.87
N MET A 424 0.69 8.98 -9.92
CA MET A 424 1.59 9.40 -8.86
C MET A 424 2.48 10.53 -9.36
N ALA A 425 2.89 11.40 -8.43
CA ALA A 425 3.70 12.57 -8.72
C ALA A 425 4.55 12.97 -7.51
N HIS A 426 5.16 14.12 -7.57
CA HIS A 426 5.85 14.73 -6.45
C HIS A 426 5.00 15.86 -5.86
N ASP A 427 4.34 15.58 -4.73
CA ASP A 427 3.78 16.60 -3.87
C ASP A 427 4.87 17.23 -2.99
N ASP A 428 4.53 18.30 -2.26
CA ASP A 428 5.48 19.05 -1.45
C ASP A 428 5.82 18.41 -0.08
N ALA A 429 5.14 17.33 0.29
CA ALA A 429 5.32 16.59 1.56
C ALA A 429 5.29 17.50 2.80
N ARG A 430 4.39 18.49 2.84
CA ARG A 430 4.27 19.46 3.95
C ARG A 430 3.13 19.16 4.92
N GLY A 431 2.45 18.03 4.74
CA GLY A 431 1.42 17.63 5.68
C GLY A 431 1.98 17.41 7.09
N THR A 432 1.21 17.78 8.10
CA THR A 432 1.56 17.64 9.50
C THR A 432 0.53 16.76 10.21
N MET A 433 1.01 15.79 10.96
CA MET A 433 0.22 14.89 11.78
C MET A 433 0.29 15.35 13.23
N THR A 434 -0.85 15.45 13.89
CA THR A 434 -0.98 15.71 15.32
C THR A 434 -1.91 14.70 15.96
N PHE A 435 -1.72 14.45 17.24
CA PHE A 435 -2.59 13.56 18.00
C PHE A 435 -3.25 14.33 19.14
N ASP A 436 -4.58 14.32 19.16
CA ASP A 436 -5.38 14.95 20.20
C ASP A 436 -6.08 13.88 21.04
N ALA A 437 -6.06 14.04 22.36
CA ALA A 437 -6.79 13.20 23.30
C ALA A 437 -7.73 14.07 24.16
N PRO A 438 -8.82 14.61 23.58
CA PRO A 438 -9.75 15.39 24.34
C PRO A 438 -10.47 14.51 25.38
N TRP A 439 -10.85 15.09 26.52
CA TRP A 439 -11.42 14.37 27.66
C TRP A 439 -12.71 13.58 27.34
N TYR A 440 -13.39 13.89 26.23
CA TYR A 440 -14.62 13.24 25.77
C TYR A 440 -14.36 12.12 24.74
N GLU A 441 -13.13 11.93 24.27
CA GLU A 441 -12.72 10.86 23.35
C GLU A 441 -11.71 9.95 24.03
N SER A 442 -12.16 8.78 24.49
CA SER A 442 -11.31 7.82 25.20
C SER A 442 -10.10 7.34 24.39
N ASP A 443 -10.24 7.29 23.06
CA ASP A 443 -9.22 6.77 22.15
C ASP A 443 -8.35 7.88 21.55
N GLY A 444 -8.74 9.16 21.71
CA GLY A 444 -8.13 10.26 21.02
C GLY A 444 -8.22 10.13 19.49
N ARG A 445 -7.69 11.09 18.77
CA ARG A 445 -7.69 11.04 17.30
C ARG A 445 -6.40 11.59 16.69
N MET A 446 -5.99 10.98 15.59
CA MET A 446 -4.99 11.49 14.70
C MET A 446 -5.61 12.56 13.78
N ASN A 447 -4.98 13.71 13.64
CA ASN A 447 -5.32 14.71 12.65
C ASN A 447 -4.19 14.82 11.62
N ILE A 448 -4.56 15.17 10.37
CA ILE A 448 -3.62 15.55 9.32
C ILE A 448 -4.06 16.91 8.78
N GLU A 449 -3.16 17.88 8.86
CA GLU A 449 -3.32 19.21 8.30
C GLU A 449 -2.33 19.41 7.16
N TRP A 450 -2.83 19.84 6.01
CA TRP A 450 -2.00 20.08 4.84
C TRP A 450 -2.59 21.22 4.00
N ASP A 451 -2.41 22.43 4.50
CA ASP A 451 -2.99 23.62 3.88
C ASP A 451 -2.51 23.79 2.43
N GLY A 452 -3.47 23.83 1.52
CA GLY A 452 -3.21 24.07 0.10
C GLY A 452 -2.77 22.84 -0.71
N ALA A 453 -2.70 21.65 -0.14
CA ALA A 453 -2.22 20.43 -0.80
C ALA A 453 -2.81 20.21 -2.21
N GLY A 454 -4.12 20.16 -2.33
CA GLY A 454 -4.78 19.94 -3.64
C GLY A 454 -4.74 21.14 -4.59
N ARG A 455 -4.10 22.24 -4.23
CA ARG A 455 -3.91 23.45 -5.07
C ARG A 455 -2.52 23.54 -5.67
N GLU A 456 -1.64 22.61 -5.35
CA GLU A 456 -0.32 22.52 -5.98
C GLU A 456 -0.47 22.39 -7.50
N ILE A 457 0.45 23.03 -8.24
CA ILE A 457 0.40 23.08 -9.72
C ILE A 457 0.46 21.69 -10.34
N ILE A 458 1.09 20.73 -9.67
CA ILE A 458 1.23 19.37 -10.16
C ILE A 458 -0.14 18.70 -10.38
N PHE A 459 -1.12 18.89 -9.49
CA PHE A 459 -2.46 18.31 -9.65
C PHE A 459 -3.24 18.93 -10.83
N THR A 460 -2.99 20.20 -11.15
CA THR A 460 -3.53 20.82 -12.36
C THR A 460 -2.91 20.19 -13.61
N ARG A 461 -1.59 19.98 -13.62
CA ARG A 461 -0.88 19.32 -14.74
C ARG A 461 -1.33 17.88 -14.94
N ILE A 462 -1.48 17.11 -13.85
CA ILE A 462 -2.04 15.75 -13.91
C ILE A 462 -3.43 15.78 -14.55
N ASN A 463 -4.30 16.66 -14.11
CA ASN A 463 -5.65 16.78 -14.63
C ASN A 463 -5.68 17.11 -16.13
N GLU A 464 -4.78 17.99 -16.60
CA GLU A 464 -4.61 18.31 -18.02
C GLU A 464 -4.09 17.11 -18.81
N GLU A 465 -3.14 16.34 -18.27
CA GLU A 465 -2.61 15.17 -18.96
C GLU A 465 -3.68 14.06 -19.05
N LEU A 466 -4.44 13.82 -17.99
CA LEU A 466 -5.55 12.87 -18.03
C LEU A 466 -6.65 13.29 -19.04
N ARG A 467 -6.88 14.60 -19.23
CA ARG A 467 -7.76 15.11 -20.30
C ARG A 467 -7.21 14.78 -21.69
N ARG A 468 -5.89 14.79 -21.88
CA ARG A 468 -5.25 14.37 -23.13
C ARG A 468 -5.39 12.86 -23.35
N HIS A 469 -5.25 12.03 -22.30
CA HIS A 469 -5.58 10.61 -22.35
C HIS A 469 -7.02 10.36 -22.78
N ALA A 470 -7.98 11.09 -22.20
CA ALA A 470 -9.39 10.98 -22.58
C ALA A 470 -9.61 11.35 -24.06
N ARG A 471 -8.93 12.40 -24.55
CA ARG A 471 -8.98 12.78 -25.97
C ARG A 471 -8.44 11.70 -26.90
N ALA A 472 -7.31 11.08 -26.55
CA ALA A 472 -6.73 9.97 -27.32
C ALA A 472 -7.68 8.77 -27.43
N LEU A 473 -8.54 8.58 -26.42
CA LEU A 473 -9.58 7.56 -26.41
C LEU A 473 -10.92 8.03 -27.01
N GLN A 474 -11.03 9.26 -27.48
CA GLN A 474 -12.28 9.87 -27.93
C GLN A 474 -13.41 9.69 -26.91
N SER A 475 -13.14 10.04 -25.67
CA SER A 475 -14.01 9.81 -24.51
C SER A 475 -14.31 11.12 -23.77
N ASN A 476 -15.27 11.08 -22.86
CA ASN A 476 -15.50 12.18 -21.94
C ASN A 476 -14.49 12.10 -20.80
N PHE A 477 -13.88 13.22 -20.44
CA PHE A 477 -12.99 13.31 -19.28
C PHE A 477 -13.81 13.54 -18.01
N ILE A 478 -13.59 12.71 -17.00
CA ILE A 478 -14.13 12.89 -15.66
C ILE A 478 -12.95 13.07 -14.70
N ALA A 479 -12.79 14.27 -14.17
CA ALA A 479 -11.82 14.56 -13.13
C ALA A 479 -12.19 13.84 -11.83
N ASN A 480 -11.22 13.74 -10.91
CA ASN A 480 -11.49 13.23 -9.56
C ASN A 480 -12.66 14.01 -8.93
N PRO A 481 -13.79 13.36 -8.61
CA PRO A 481 -14.99 14.03 -8.14
C PRO A 481 -14.77 14.84 -6.86
N LEU A 482 -13.98 14.34 -5.92
CA LEU A 482 -13.68 15.04 -4.67
C LEU A 482 -12.80 16.27 -4.88
N TRP A 483 -11.95 16.27 -5.92
CA TRP A 483 -11.07 17.39 -6.22
C TRP A 483 -11.78 18.50 -7.02
N ASP A 484 -12.66 18.14 -7.97
CA ASP A 484 -13.21 19.06 -8.96
C ASP A 484 -14.68 19.43 -8.77
N ILE A 485 -15.58 18.46 -8.48
CA ILE A 485 -17.04 18.70 -8.48
C ILE A 485 -17.44 19.80 -7.49
N PHE A 486 -16.92 19.74 -6.27
CA PHE A 486 -17.19 20.74 -5.24
C PHE A 486 -16.11 21.84 -5.19
N LYS A 487 -15.11 21.77 -6.09
CA LYS A 487 -13.91 22.64 -6.10
C LYS A 487 -13.22 22.69 -4.73
N THR A 488 -13.37 21.66 -3.94
CA THR A 488 -12.77 21.56 -2.61
C THR A 488 -11.27 21.33 -2.69
N ARG A 489 -10.77 20.81 -3.83
CA ARG A 489 -9.37 20.40 -4.03
C ARG A 489 -8.95 19.31 -3.05
N HIS A 490 -9.90 18.54 -2.54
CA HIS A 490 -9.65 17.46 -1.61
C HIS A 490 -8.95 16.29 -2.30
N LEU A 491 -7.84 15.84 -1.72
CA LEU A 491 -7.05 14.73 -2.26
C LEU A 491 -7.52 13.39 -1.71
N VAL A 492 -7.14 12.32 -2.41
CA VAL A 492 -7.32 10.94 -1.95
C VAL A 492 -6.03 10.20 -2.22
N THR A 493 -5.47 9.54 -1.22
CA THR A 493 -4.27 8.71 -1.37
C THR A 493 -4.48 7.28 -0.88
N ALA A 494 -3.88 6.33 -1.61
CA ALA A 494 -3.64 4.96 -1.17
C ALA A 494 -2.16 4.73 -0.80
N HIS A 495 -1.32 5.75 -0.90
CA HIS A 495 0.12 5.73 -0.70
C HIS A 495 0.62 6.75 0.34
N PRO A 496 0.03 6.78 1.56
CA PRO A 496 0.47 7.73 2.58
C PRO A 496 1.92 7.47 2.99
N LEU A 497 2.72 8.54 3.09
CA LEU A 497 4.14 8.53 3.45
C LEU A 497 4.43 9.60 4.50
N GLY A 498 5.56 9.50 5.18
CA GLY A 498 6.00 10.51 6.15
C GLY A 498 5.32 10.41 7.51
N GLY A 499 5.54 11.42 8.34
CA GLY A 499 5.11 11.46 9.74
C GLY A 499 6.17 10.97 10.74
N CYS A 500 7.10 10.12 10.30
CA CYS A 500 8.29 9.73 11.07
C CYS A 500 9.53 9.76 10.14
N PRO A 501 9.82 10.90 9.48
CA PRO A 501 10.76 10.94 8.37
C PRO A 501 12.18 10.55 8.80
N LEU A 502 12.90 9.86 7.89
CA LEU A 502 14.35 9.66 7.99
C LEU A 502 15.07 11.01 7.93
N GLY A 503 16.14 11.18 8.71
CA GLY A 503 16.97 12.38 8.66
C GLY A 503 18.41 12.12 9.09
N GLU A 504 19.29 13.11 8.84
CA GLU A 504 20.70 13.08 9.27
C GLU A 504 20.85 13.20 10.79
N ASP A 505 19.94 13.91 11.42
CA ASP A 505 19.89 14.14 12.86
C ASP A 505 18.44 14.39 13.33
N TYR A 506 18.25 14.56 14.63
CA TYR A 506 16.93 14.71 15.25
C TYR A 506 16.19 16.01 14.92
N LEU A 507 16.85 17.02 14.35
CA LEU A 507 16.23 18.26 13.88
C LEU A 507 15.74 18.15 12.43
N HIS A 508 16.22 17.16 11.68
CA HIS A 508 15.91 16.94 10.28
C HIS A 508 15.16 15.62 10.02
N GLY A 509 15.06 14.76 11.05
CA GLY A 509 14.31 13.51 10.98
C GLY A 509 13.80 13.05 12.35
N ALA A 510 12.76 12.22 12.33
CA ALA A 510 12.28 11.55 13.53
C ALA A 510 12.99 10.21 13.76
N ALA A 511 13.66 9.68 12.72
CA ALA A 511 14.49 8.49 12.79
C ALA A 511 15.76 8.64 11.95
N ASP A 512 16.80 7.90 12.31
CA ASP A 512 18.04 7.85 11.54
C ASP A 512 17.92 7.00 10.26
N GLU A 513 18.98 6.92 9.46
CA GLU A 513 19.05 6.18 8.22
C GLU A 513 18.74 4.67 8.32
N PHE A 514 18.70 4.11 9.53
CA PHE A 514 18.32 2.72 9.83
C PHE A 514 16.99 2.62 10.56
N GLY A 515 16.21 3.69 10.61
CA GLY A 515 14.91 3.73 11.28
C GLY A 515 14.98 3.74 12.80
N ARG A 516 16.15 3.98 13.43
CA ARG A 516 16.25 4.13 14.89
C ARG A 516 15.64 5.48 15.28
N VAL A 517 14.68 5.46 16.20
CA VAL A 517 13.93 6.65 16.59
C VAL A 517 14.81 7.61 17.40
N PHE A 518 14.85 8.88 17.01
CA PHE A 518 15.55 9.92 17.76
C PHE A 518 14.78 10.34 19.02
N SER A 519 15.54 10.56 20.10
CA SER A 519 15.08 11.28 21.29
C SER A 519 15.19 12.78 21.05
N GLY A 520 14.45 13.58 21.84
CA GLY A 520 14.50 15.04 21.79
C GLY A 520 15.85 15.67 22.17
N ASP A 521 16.78 14.89 22.73
CA ASP A 521 18.16 15.31 23.03
C ASP A 521 19.17 14.99 21.89
N GLY A 522 18.70 14.44 20.78
CA GLY A 522 19.51 14.06 19.62
C GLY A 522 20.16 12.68 19.71
N SER A 523 20.03 11.97 20.81
CA SER A 523 20.40 10.55 20.87
C SER A 523 19.34 9.68 20.17
N VAL A 524 19.69 8.42 19.85
CA VAL A 524 18.68 7.45 19.41
C VAL A 524 18.17 6.65 20.61
N HIS A 525 16.90 6.28 20.58
CA HIS A 525 16.34 5.33 21.52
C HIS A 525 16.87 3.93 21.24
N GLU A 526 17.63 3.38 22.18
CA GLU A 526 18.13 2.02 22.07
C GLU A 526 16.97 1.02 21.98
N GLY A 527 17.01 0.17 20.95
CA GLY A 527 16.01 -0.87 20.73
C GLY A 527 14.65 -0.37 20.24
N LEU A 528 14.52 0.88 19.74
CA LEU A 528 13.28 1.38 19.14
C LEU A 528 13.51 1.75 17.67
N PHE A 529 12.72 1.11 16.80
CA PHE A 529 12.82 1.27 15.35
C PHE A 529 11.45 1.57 14.73
N VAL A 530 11.47 2.27 13.60
CA VAL A 530 10.35 2.38 12.67
C VAL A 530 10.75 1.70 11.36
N CYS A 531 9.84 0.91 10.79
CA CYS A 531 10.07 0.19 9.53
C CYS A 531 8.79 0.17 8.67
N ASP A 532 8.34 1.32 8.18
CA ASP A 532 7.18 1.41 7.28
C ASP A 532 7.22 2.70 6.45
N GLY A 533 6.09 3.04 5.80
CA GLY A 533 5.97 4.22 4.94
C GLY A 533 6.15 5.55 5.66
N SER A 534 6.04 5.58 7.00
CA SER A 534 6.27 6.80 7.77
C SER A 534 7.72 7.29 7.72
N LEU A 535 8.68 6.39 7.45
CA LEU A 535 10.09 6.75 7.29
C LEU A 535 10.38 7.52 6.00
N VAL A 536 9.56 7.37 4.96
CA VAL A 536 9.82 7.93 3.63
C VAL A 536 9.56 9.44 3.65
N PRO A 537 10.59 10.28 3.50
CA PRO A 537 10.48 11.71 3.79
C PRO A 537 9.95 12.57 2.63
N SER A 538 9.61 11.95 1.50
CA SER A 538 9.08 12.66 0.32
C SER A 538 8.26 11.76 -0.59
N ALA A 539 7.44 12.33 -1.46
CA ALA A 539 6.82 11.59 -2.56
C ALA A 539 7.85 10.90 -3.44
N LEU A 540 7.51 9.69 -3.91
CA LEU A 540 8.37 8.81 -4.71
C LEU A 540 8.04 8.84 -6.21
N ASN A 541 6.86 9.37 -6.62
CA ASN A 541 6.31 9.29 -7.98
C ASN A 541 6.05 7.85 -8.47
N VAL A 542 6.10 6.87 -7.57
CA VAL A 542 5.83 5.45 -7.83
C VAL A 542 5.23 4.78 -6.59
N ASN A 543 4.66 3.59 -6.75
CA ASN A 543 4.07 2.82 -5.65
C ASN A 543 5.11 2.51 -4.57
N PRO A 544 4.87 2.81 -3.29
CA PRO A 544 5.92 2.92 -2.29
C PRO A 544 6.34 1.59 -1.65
N PHE A 545 5.54 0.51 -1.76
CA PHE A 545 5.78 -0.70 -0.96
C PHE A 545 7.18 -1.31 -1.20
N LEU A 546 7.71 -1.22 -2.42
CA LEU A 546 9.02 -1.79 -2.73
C LEU A 546 10.15 -0.99 -2.08
N THR A 547 10.02 0.34 -2.00
CA THR A 547 10.97 1.20 -1.26
C THR A 547 10.90 0.96 0.24
N ILE A 548 9.70 0.83 0.80
CA ILE A 548 9.50 0.43 2.21
C ILE A 548 10.17 -0.92 2.49
N SER A 549 9.98 -1.88 1.58
CA SER A 549 10.62 -3.20 1.69
C SER A 549 12.14 -3.12 1.68
N ALA A 550 12.73 -2.33 0.77
CA ALA A 550 14.17 -2.18 0.66
C ALA A 550 14.78 -1.49 1.91
N LEU A 551 14.16 -0.45 2.42
CA LEU A 551 14.56 0.21 3.67
C LEU A 551 14.52 -0.78 4.84
N THR A 552 13.46 -1.57 4.94
CA THR A 552 13.32 -2.56 6.02
C THR A 552 14.33 -3.71 5.89
N GLU A 553 14.58 -4.22 4.69
CA GLU A 553 15.63 -5.22 4.45
C GLU A 553 17.00 -4.72 4.93
N ARG A 554 17.32 -3.44 4.65
CA ARG A 554 18.56 -2.79 5.11
C ARG A 554 18.60 -2.67 6.64
N THR A 555 17.51 -2.23 7.26
CA THR A 555 17.41 -2.10 8.71
C THR A 555 17.55 -3.46 9.41
N ALA A 556 16.85 -4.49 8.90
CA ALA A 556 16.92 -5.84 9.46
C ALA A 556 18.35 -6.42 9.34
N GLU A 557 18.99 -6.25 8.19
CA GLU A 557 20.39 -6.69 7.99
C GLU A 557 21.33 -5.99 8.95
N ARG A 558 21.20 -4.68 9.16
CA ARG A 558 21.99 -3.94 10.14
C ARG A 558 21.83 -4.48 11.55
N ASN A 559 20.59 -4.77 11.96
CA ASN A 559 20.29 -5.35 13.26
C ASN A 559 20.95 -6.73 13.43
N ILE A 560 20.82 -7.61 12.43
CA ILE A 560 21.42 -8.95 12.46
C ILE A 560 22.94 -8.86 12.57
N GLN A 561 23.59 -7.98 11.81
CA GLN A 561 25.03 -7.77 11.87
C GLN A 561 25.50 -7.28 13.26
N ALA A 562 24.74 -6.34 13.86
CA ALA A 562 25.04 -5.86 15.19
C ALA A 562 24.91 -6.96 16.27
N LEU A 563 23.89 -7.82 16.17
CA LEU A 563 23.71 -8.98 17.06
C LEU A 563 24.81 -10.05 16.91
N GLN A 564 25.43 -10.15 15.73
CA GLN A 564 26.56 -11.05 15.44
C GLN A 564 27.91 -10.46 15.85
N GLY A 565 27.95 -9.18 16.29
CA GLY A 565 29.19 -8.47 16.59
C GLY A 565 30.02 -8.12 15.36
N ASN A 566 29.44 -8.20 14.16
CA ASN A 566 30.13 -7.91 12.90
C ASN A 566 30.00 -6.44 12.51
N ALA A 567 30.97 -5.93 11.72
CA ALA A 567 30.83 -4.64 11.07
C ALA A 567 29.65 -4.68 10.07
N TYR A 568 29.00 -3.53 9.88
CA TYR A 568 27.95 -3.41 8.87
C TYR A 568 28.54 -3.61 7.48
N PRO A 569 28.03 -4.54 6.67
CA PRO A 569 28.57 -4.81 5.35
C PRO A 569 28.40 -3.60 4.43
N GLN A 570 29.43 -3.30 3.67
CA GLN A 570 29.30 -2.32 2.61
C GLN A 570 28.33 -2.83 1.52
N PRO A 571 27.46 -1.95 0.97
CA PRO A 571 26.55 -2.34 -0.11
C PRO A 571 27.30 -2.94 -1.29
N ASN A 572 26.74 -3.98 -1.92
CA ASN A 572 27.30 -4.53 -3.14
C ASN A 572 27.06 -3.58 -4.33
N LYS A 573 28.08 -2.80 -4.70
CA LYS A 573 28.03 -1.82 -5.78
C LYS A 573 27.87 -2.44 -7.18
N SER A 574 27.99 -3.78 -7.31
CA SER A 574 27.90 -4.47 -8.61
C SER A 574 26.46 -4.70 -9.10
N VAL A 575 25.46 -4.50 -8.26
CA VAL A 575 24.04 -4.69 -8.63
C VAL A 575 23.54 -3.45 -9.37
N SER A 576 23.10 -3.62 -10.62
CA SER A 576 22.49 -2.57 -11.45
C SER A 576 20.98 -2.77 -11.59
N LEU A 577 20.26 -1.75 -12.07
CA LEU A 577 18.84 -1.88 -12.39
C LEU A 577 18.58 -2.98 -13.42
N SER A 578 19.41 -3.06 -14.46
CA SER A 578 19.28 -4.11 -15.49
C SER A 578 19.47 -5.51 -14.91
N THR A 579 20.34 -5.69 -13.92
CA THR A 579 20.50 -6.96 -13.21
C THR A 579 19.26 -7.30 -12.38
N ILE A 580 18.67 -6.30 -11.72
CA ILE A 580 17.44 -6.49 -10.93
C ILE A 580 16.27 -6.85 -11.83
N ASP A 581 16.13 -6.19 -12.98
CA ASP A 581 15.04 -6.45 -13.93
C ASP A 581 15.21 -7.81 -14.61
N ALA A 582 16.43 -8.29 -14.80
CA ALA A 582 16.71 -9.64 -15.30
C ALA A 582 16.44 -10.75 -14.26
N MET A 583 16.41 -10.42 -12.95
CA MET A 583 16.11 -11.37 -11.86
C MET A 583 14.61 -11.48 -11.57
N ALA A 584 13.79 -10.60 -12.14
CA ALA A 584 12.32 -10.59 -12.02
C ALA A 584 11.66 -11.32 -13.20
#